data_101fe24ba845c98e97eafaaebb007da6
#
_entry.id   101fe24ba845c98e97eafaaebb007da6
#
_cell.length_a   1.000
_cell.length_b   1.000
_cell.length_c   1.000
_cell.angle_alpha   90.00
_cell.angle_beta   90.00
_cell.angle_gamma   90.00
#
_symmetry.space_group_name_H-M   'P 1'
#
loop_
_entity.id
_entity.type
_entity.pdbx_description
1 polymer ?
#
loop_
_entity_poly.entity_id
_entity_poly.type
_entity_poly.pdbx_seq_one_letter_code
_entity_poly.pdbx_strand_id
1 'polypeptide(L)'
;MIPKIISTMSLDLNSLLHNWPHENGAIKVRKVAGLDGREKLQLRVDLGVLQMELTGRPDGQRPHNCESLLAYHQRRVERAEARGERYELTPEHCNELQQEGIQYYHRYLSLFQINDFEGVIRDTQRNLDLFTFVAEHAERDDVIWSFQQFRPYVLMMNTRGKASILLEEGRFAEAMREIERGRDAIQEFFQEANLPELAQKSSELAFLEEWLAEVGSKRPLSKLEVMQREMEVAIASELYERAAELRDAIKVLRAKAD
;
A
#
# COMPACT_ATOMS: atom_id res chain seq x y z
N MET A 1 -4.04 -56.55 8.93
CA MET A 1 -3.19 -56.06 7.82
C MET A 1 -3.88 -54.83 7.27
N ILE A 2 -3.48 -53.63 7.73
CA ILE A 2 -4.05 -52.35 7.30
C ILE A 2 -3.25 -51.91 6.04
N PRO A 3 -3.90 -51.67 4.90
CA PRO A 3 -3.17 -51.18 3.74
C PRO A 3 -2.67 -49.77 4.02
N LYS A 4 -1.35 -49.60 4.01
CA LYS A 4 -0.69 -48.30 3.90
C LYS A 4 -1.06 -47.68 2.53
N ILE A 5 -2.11 -46.86 2.49
CA ILE A 5 -2.31 -45.95 1.37
C ILE A 5 -1.28 -44.83 1.60
N ILE A 6 -0.07 -45.04 1.15
CA ILE A 6 0.86 -43.97 0.86
C ILE A 6 0.33 -43.37 -0.43
N SER A 7 -0.57 -42.40 -0.32
CA SER A 7 -0.84 -41.47 -1.41
C SER A 7 0.52 -40.84 -1.73
N THR A 8 1.14 -41.25 -2.81
CA THR A 8 2.30 -40.56 -3.40
C THR A 8 1.76 -39.21 -3.85
N MET A 9 1.79 -38.21 -2.95
CA MET A 9 1.55 -36.83 -3.37
C MET A 9 2.59 -36.53 -4.46
N SER A 10 2.11 -36.34 -5.68
CA SER A 10 2.95 -35.86 -6.77
C SER A 10 3.60 -34.54 -6.37
N LEU A 11 4.93 -34.48 -6.50
CA LEU A 11 5.67 -33.23 -6.34
C LEU A 11 5.55 -32.32 -7.58
N ASP A 12 4.86 -32.79 -8.62
CA ASP A 12 4.61 -32.05 -9.84
C ASP A 12 3.57 -30.94 -9.59
N LEU A 13 3.93 -29.71 -9.91
CA LEU A 13 3.09 -28.53 -9.78
C LEU A 13 1.89 -28.52 -10.74
N ASN A 14 1.89 -29.35 -11.79
CA ASN A 14 0.81 -29.38 -12.77
C ASN A 14 -0.57 -29.60 -12.13
N SER A 15 -0.65 -30.43 -11.10
CA SER A 15 -1.89 -30.66 -10.35
C SER A 15 -2.42 -29.41 -9.65
N LEU A 16 -1.52 -28.52 -9.19
CA LEU A 16 -1.85 -27.25 -8.53
C LEU A 16 -2.19 -26.14 -9.52
N LEU A 17 -1.61 -26.18 -10.71
CA LEU A 17 -1.67 -25.11 -11.72
C LEU A 17 -2.72 -25.37 -12.81
N HIS A 18 -3.21 -26.62 -12.97
CA HIS A 18 -4.08 -27.03 -14.06
C HIS A 18 -5.35 -26.15 -14.20
N ASN A 19 -5.99 -25.82 -13.08
CA ASN A 19 -7.19 -24.98 -13.06
C ASN A 19 -6.89 -23.52 -12.67
N TRP A 20 -5.62 -23.13 -12.70
CA TRP A 20 -5.19 -21.78 -12.29
C TRP A 20 -4.11 -21.23 -13.24
N PRO A 21 -4.47 -21.03 -14.52
CA PRO A 21 -3.50 -20.60 -15.53
C PRO A 21 -2.99 -19.18 -15.20
N HIS A 22 -1.71 -18.96 -15.50
CA HIS A 22 -1.13 -17.63 -15.51
C HIS A 22 -1.69 -16.82 -16.68
N GLU A 23 -1.92 -15.54 -16.46
CA GLU A 23 -2.32 -14.57 -17.48
C GLU A 23 -1.40 -13.35 -17.39
N ASN A 24 -0.81 -12.97 -18.52
CA ASN A 24 0.06 -11.80 -18.58
C ASN A 24 -0.71 -10.53 -18.19
N GLY A 25 -0.13 -9.74 -17.29
CA GLY A 25 -0.74 -8.50 -16.80
C GLY A 25 -1.82 -8.69 -15.74
N ALA A 26 -2.21 -9.92 -15.40
CA ALA A 26 -3.17 -10.19 -14.32
C ALA A 26 -2.48 -10.70 -13.06
N ILE A 27 -2.81 -10.11 -11.92
CA ILE A 27 -2.38 -10.59 -10.60
C ILE A 27 -3.43 -11.58 -10.10
N LYS A 28 -3.09 -12.88 -10.11
CA LYS A 28 -3.98 -13.94 -9.64
C LYS A 28 -3.56 -14.42 -8.25
N VAL A 29 -4.45 -14.28 -7.30
CA VAL A 29 -4.24 -14.58 -5.88
C VAL A 29 -5.33 -15.49 -5.35
N ARG A 30 -4.97 -16.37 -4.42
CA ARG A 30 -5.94 -17.14 -3.63
C ARG A 30 -5.43 -17.37 -2.21
N LYS A 31 -6.35 -17.54 -1.27
CA LYS A 31 -6.06 -18.07 0.06
C LYS A 31 -6.24 -19.59 0.06
N VAL A 32 -5.38 -20.29 0.75
CA VAL A 32 -5.44 -21.74 0.92
C VAL A 32 -5.18 -22.13 2.38
N ALA A 33 -5.78 -23.20 2.83
CA ALA A 33 -5.45 -23.77 4.14
C ALA A 33 -4.08 -24.45 4.08
N GLY A 34 -3.17 -24.02 4.95
CA GLY A 34 -1.88 -24.67 5.12
C GLY A 34 -1.98 -25.99 5.89
N LEU A 35 -0.97 -26.84 5.78
CA LEU A 35 -0.87 -28.10 6.56
C LEU A 35 -0.75 -27.84 8.07
N ASP A 36 -0.33 -26.66 8.46
CA ASP A 36 -0.24 -26.17 9.85
C ASP A 36 -1.56 -25.59 10.37
N GLY A 37 -2.64 -25.68 9.60
CA GLY A 37 -3.96 -25.16 9.92
C GLY A 37 -4.11 -23.63 9.75
N ARG A 38 -3.05 -22.94 9.34
CA ARG A 38 -3.11 -21.49 9.08
C ARG A 38 -3.41 -21.21 7.60
N GLU A 39 -4.11 -20.12 7.33
CA GLU A 39 -4.29 -19.67 5.95
C GLU A 39 -2.94 -19.20 5.38
N LYS A 40 -2.72 -19.52 4.12
CA LYS A 40 -1.59 -19.06 3.30
C LYS A 40 -2.10 -18.27 2.11
N LEU A 41 -1.32 -17.31 1.69
CA LEU A 41 -1.55 -16.54 0.48
C LEU A 41 -0.74 -17.15 -0.66
N GLN A 42 -1.37 -17.40 -1.80
CA GLN A 42 -0.69 -17.87 -2.99
C GLN A 42 -0.85 -16.85 -4.12
N LEU A 43 0.27 -16.44 -4.71
CA LEU A 43 0.36 -15.61 -5.90
C LEU A 43 0.80 -16.47 -7.09
N ARG A 44 0.00 -16.46 -8.15
CA ARG A 44 0.35 -17.15 -9.41
C ARG A 44 1.40 -16.34 -10.18
N VAL A 45 2.54 -16.93 -10.42
CA VAL A 45 3.59 -16.41 -11.31
C VAL A 45 3.73 -17.31 -12.54
N ASP A 46 4.35 -16.84 -13.60
CA ASP A 46 4.43 -17.54 -14.90
C ASP A 46 4.85 -19.01 -14.80
N LEU A 47 5.88 -19.33 -14.02
CA LEU A 47 6.41 -20.69 -13.87
C LEU A 47 5.95 -21.43 -12.60
N GLY A 48 5.18 -20.79 -11.72
CA GLY A 48 4.85 -21.42 -10.46
C GLY A 48 3.93 -20.60 -9.56
N VAL A 49 4.12 -20.76 -8.26
CA VAL A 49 3.34 -20.11 -7.21
C VAL A 49 4.29 -19.59 -6.13
N LEU A 50 4.12 -18.36 -5.72
CA LEU A 50 4.70 -17.87 -4.48
C LEU A 50 3.69 -18.10 -3.36
N GLN A 51 4.07 -18.89 -2.36
CA GLN A 51 3.24 -19.10 -1.17
C GLN A 51 3.82 -18.31 -0.01
N MET A 52 2.96 -17.55 0.66
CA MET A 52 3.35 -16.61 1.70
C MET A 52 2.48 -16.77 2.95
N GLU A 53 3.06 -16.49 4.10
CA GLU A 53 2.31 -16.27 5.34
C GLU A 53 1.51 -14.96 5.25
N LEU A 54 0.34 -14.90 5.87
CA LEU A 54 -0.47 -13.68 5.93
C LEU A 54 0.12 -12.60 6.86
N THR A 55 0.88 -13.03 7.88
CA THR A 55 1.47 -12.15 8.88
C THR A 55 2.93 -12.55 9.16
N GLY A 56 3.69 -11.68 9.81
CA GLY A 56 5.13 -11.88 10.04
C GLY A 56 5.92 -11.81 8.73
N ARG A 57 7.06 -12.46 8.66
CA ARG A 57 7.86 -12.54 7.44
C ARG A 57 7.14 -13.42 6.40
N PRO A 58 7.08 -13.02 5.11
CA PRO A 58 6.27 -13.73 4.12
C PRO A 58 6.67 -15.20 3.89
N ASP A 59 7.94 -15.56 4.03
CA ASP A 59 8.43 -16.94 3.93
C ASP A 59 8.25 -17.77 5.22
N GLY A 60 7.70 -17.15 6.28
CA GLY A 60 7.48 -17.78 7.58
C GLY A 60 8.74 -18.00 8.41
N GLN A 61 9.92 -17.59 7.92
CA GLN A 61 11.17 -17.76 8.66
C GLN A 61 11.37 -16.65 9.72
N ARG A 62 12.20 -16.96 10.69
CA ARG A 62 12.59 -16.04 11.77
C ARG A 62 14.12 -15.93 11.84
N PRO A 63 14.74 -15.13 10.94
CA PRO A 63 16.18 -14.99 10.87
C PRO A 63 16.71 -14.47 12.24
N HIS A 64 17.77 -15.08 12.71
CA HIS A 64 18.39 -14.74 14.01
C HIS A 64 17.40 -14.66 15.19
N ASN A 65 16.33 -15.46 15.19
CA ASN A 65 15.22 -15.43 16.16
C ASN A 65 14.49 -14.07 16.23
N CYS A 66 14.58 -13.26 15.16
CA CYS A 66 13.83 -12.01 15.00
C CYS A 66 12.63 -12.21 14.04
N GLU A 67 11.70 -11.29 14.08
CA GLU A 67 10.54 -11.31 13.18
C GLU A 67 10.93 -11.14 11.71
N SER A 68 11.99 -10.34 11.45
CA SER A 68 12.53 -10.05 10.14
C SER A 68 14.01 -9.69 10.22
N LEU A 69 14.69 -9.61 9.08
CA LEU A 69 16.06 -9.08 9.01
C LEU A 69 16.10 -7.59 9.40
N LEU A 70 15.11 -6.80 9.00
CA LEU A 70 15.02 -5.41 9.44
C LEU A 70 15.00 -5.33 10.98
N ALA A 71 14.13 -6.10 11.64
CA ALA A 71 14.05 -6.13 13.09
C ALA A 71 15.37 -6.62 13.75
N TYR A 72 16.07 -7.54 13.10
CA TYR A 72 17.40 -7.97 13.56
C TYR A 72 18.42 -6.84 13.50
N HIS A 73 18.50 -6.11 12.38
CA HIS A 73 19.46 -5.02 12.23
C HIS A 73 19.12 -3.83 13.12
N GLN A 74 17.83 -3.49 13.30
CA GLN A 74 17.39 -2.47 14.27
C GLN A 74 17.87 -2.76 15.68
N ARG A 75 17.72 -4.02 16.14
CA ARG A 75 18.29 -4.44 17.46
C ARG A 75 19.80 -4.35 17.51
N ARG A 76 20.50 -4.50 16.39
CA ARG A 76 21.96 -4.32 16.34
C ARG A 76 22.35 -2.86 16.46
N VAL A 77 21.58 -1.95 15.83
CA VAL A 77 21.74 -0.50 16.01
C VAL A 77 21.59 -0.13 17.49
N GLU A 78 20.49 -0.50 18.13
CA GLU A 78 20.23 -0.24 19.55
C GLU A 78 21.39 -0.70 20.46
N ARG A 79 21.95 -1.89 20.17
CA ARG A 79 23.08 -2.44 20.95
C ARG A 79 24.40 -1.71 20.69
N ALA A 80 24.64 -1.22 19.48
CA ALA A 80 25.81 -0.45 19.13
C ALA A 80 25.75 0.94 19.80
N GLU A 81 24.61 1.62 19.70
CA GLU A 81 24.36 2.92 20.33
C GLU A 81 24.52 2.86 21.84
N ALA A 82 24.02 1.81 22.50
CA ALA A 82 24.21 1.61 23.94
C ALA A 82 25.68 1.46 24.37
N ARG A 83 26.59 1.19 23.39
CA ARG A 83 28.05 1.11 23.61
C ARG A 83 28.82 2.32 23.08
N GLY A 84 28.08 3.30 22.51
CA GLY A 84 28.68 4.45 21.84
C GLY A 84 29.37 4.09 20.49
N GLU A 85 28.97 2.97 19.90
CA GLU A 85 29.50 2.50 18.61
C GLU A 85 28.54 2.87 17.47
N ARG A 86 29.07 3.08 16.26
CA ARG A 86 28.26 3.24 15.05
C ARG A 86 28.01 1.87 14.44
N TYR A 87 26.78 1.65 13.97
CA TYR A 87 26.42 0.46 13.21
C TYR A 87 26.27 0.80 11.72
N GLU A 88 26.91 0.02 10.88
CA GLU A 88 26.87 0.19 9.44
C GLU A 88 26.43 -1.10 8.75
N LEU A 89 25.63 -0.95 7.71
CA LEU A 89 25.20 -2.06 6.86
C LEU A 89 26.28 -2.37 5.83
N THR A 90 26.68 -3.65 5.76
CA THR A 90 27.55 -4.12 4.67
C THR A 90 26.73 -4.30 3.36
N PRO A 91 27.37 -4.38 2.18
CA PRO A 91 26.67 -4.68 0.93
C PRO A 91 25.89 -5.98 0.98
N GLU A 92 26.40 -6.99 1.69
CA GLU A 92 25.72 -8.29 1.88
C GLU A 92 24.44 -8.12 2.69
N HIS A 93 24.49 -7.33 3.78
CA HIS A 93 23.30 -7.00 4.59
C HIS A 93 22.25 -6.27 3.74
N CYS A 94 22.68 -5.33 2.90
CA CYS A 94 21.77 -4.61 2.01
C CYS A 94 21.11 -5.54 0.98
N ASN A 95 21.86 -6.47 0.40
CA ASN A 95 21.31 -7.49 -0.51
C ASN A 95 20.26 -8.37 0.17
N GLU A 96 20.53 -8.85 1.37
CA GLU A 96 19.58 -9.68 2.14
C GLU A 96 18.31 -8.89 2.49
N LEU A 97 18.46 -7.63 2.90
CA LEU A 97 17.35 -6.72 3.18
C LEU A 97 16.51 -6.41 1.93
N GLN A 98 17.16 -6.28 0.77
CA GLN A 98 16.47 -6.08 -0.50
C GLN A 98 15.62 -7.30 -0.87
N GLN A 99 16.17 -8.50 -0.75
CA GLN A 99 15.44 -9.74 -0.99
C GLN A 99 14.24 -9.87 -0.04
N GLU A 100 14.42 -9.49 1.23
CA GLU A 100 13.30 -9.46 2.17
C GLU A 100 12.23 -8.42 1.76
N GLY A 101 12.64 -7.22 1.33
CA GLY A 101 11.72 -6.19 0.81
C GLY A 101 10.89 -6.67 -0.38
N ILE A 102 11.49 -7.48 -1.27
CA ILE A 102 10.80 -8.10 -2.41
C ILE A 102 9.74 -9.13 -1.94
N GLN A 103 9.99 -9.87 -0.87
CA GLN A 103 8.97 -10.79 -0.33
C GLN A 103 7.73 -10.00 0.14
N TYR A 104 7.92 -8.89 0.88
CA TYR A 104 6.82 -8.03 1.30
C TYR A 104 6.12 -7.35 0.12
N TYR A 105 6.87 -6.97 -0.93
CA TYR A 105 6.30 -6.48 -2.19
C TYR A 105 5.30 -7.47 -2.80
N HIS A 106 5.69 -8.72 -2.98
CA HIS A 106 4.78 -9.74 -3.51
C HIS A 106 3.55 -9.93 -2.62
N ARG A 107 3.73 -9.83 -1.29
CA ARG A 107 2.61 -9.99 -0.36
C ARG A 107 1.65 -8.83 -0.41
N TYR A 108 2.10 -7.57 -0.35
CA TYR A 108 1.16 -6.45 -0.37
C TYR A 108 0.43 -6.30 -1.72
N LEU A 109 1.05 -6.65 -2.85
CA LEU A 109 0.36 -6.75 -4.13
C LEU A 109 -0.76 -7.79 -4.08
N SER A 110 -0.47 -8.94 -3.50
CA SER A 110 -1.44 -10.02 -3.35
C SER A 110 -2.58 -9.64 -2.40
N LEU A 111 -2.25 -8.99 -1.28
CA LEU A 111 -3.23 -8.52 -0.29
C LEU A 111 -4.14 -7.44 -0.89
N PHE A 112 -3.59 -6.54 -1.71
CA PHE A 112 -4.37 -5.54 -2.41
C PHE A 112 -5.41 -6.18 -3.37
N GLN A 113 -5.01 -7.22 -4.08
CA GLN A 113 -5.87 -7.94 -5.03
C GLN A 113 -7.07 -8.62 -4.35
N ILE A 114 -6.98 -8.94 -3.06
CA ILE A 114 -8.06 -9.56 -2.27
C ILE A 114 -8.70 -8.57 -1.28
N ASN A 115 -8.47 -7.28 -1.44
CA ASN A 115 -8.98 -6.17 -0.61
C ASN A 115 -8.60 -6.27 0.88
N ASP A 116 -7.48 -6.93 1.21
CA ASP A 116 -6.90 -6.90 2.57
C ASP A 116 -6.04 -5.62 2.71
N PHE A 117 -6.71 -4.47 2.80
CA PHE A 117 -6.05 -3.17 2.79
C PHE A 117 -5.24 -2.91 4.07
N GLU A 118 -5.65 -3.45 5.22
CA GLU A 118 -4.85 -3.36 6.45
C GLU A 118 -3.51 -4.08 6.28
N GLY A 119 -3.52 -5.25 5.66
CA GLY A 119 -2.30 -5.98 5.31
C GLY A 119 -1.42 -5.22 4.32
N VAL A 120 -2.01 -4.52 3.35
CA VAL A 120 -1.29 -3.64 2.42
C VAL A 120 -0.61 -2.50 3.17
N ILE A 121 -1.32 -1.81 4.05
CA ILE A 121 -0.77 -0.69 4.83
C ILE A 121 0.40 -1.16 5.69
N ARG A 122 0.24 -2.26 6.40
CA ARG A 122 1.27 -2.86 7.25
C ARG A 122 2.55 -3.17 6.46
N ASP A 123 2.42 -3.87 5.33
CA ASP A 123 3.57 -4.35 4.56
C ASP A 123 4.26 -3.23 3.76
N THR A 124 3.50 -2.27 3.26
CA THR A 124 4.05 -1.08 2.60
C THR A 124 4.76 -0.17 3.61
N GLN A 125 4.18 0.05 4.80
CA GLN A 125 4.85 0.81 5.86
C GLN A 125 6.18 0.17 6.25
N ARG A 126 6.18 -1.15 6.43
CA ARG A 126 7.41 -1.90 6.72
C ARG A 126 8.48 -1.69 5.65
N ASN A 127 8.12 -1.65 4.36
CA ASN A 127 9.10 -1.38 3.30
C ASN A 127 9.57 0.09 3.28
N LEU A 128 8.71 1.05 3.62
CA LEU A 128 9.12 2.44 3.82
C LEU A 128 10.12 2.58 4.98
N ASP A 129 9.88 1.89 6.10
CA ASP A 129 10.78 1.84 7.25
C ASP A 129 12.12 1.19 6.87
N LEU A 130 12.10 0.12 6.04
CA LEU A 130 13.31 -0.49 5.51
C LEU A 130 14.12 0.50 4.67
N PHE A 131 13.48 1.27 3.79
CA PHE A 131 14.17 2.23 2.92
C PHE A 131 14.80 3.35 3.74
N THR A 132 14.10 3.83 4.77
CA THR A 132 14.66 4.81 5.72
C THR A 132 15.84 4.22 6.47
N PHE A 133 15.71 3.02 7.00
CA PHE A 133 16.78 2.35 7.74
C PHE A 133 18.05 2.16 6.89
N VAL A 134 17.90 1.77 5.62
CA VAL A 134 19.05 1.63 4.71
C VAL A 134 19.69 2.99 4.43
N ALA A 135 18.90 4.05 4.25
CA ALA A 135 19.43 5.40 4.02
C ALA A 135 20.25 5.92 5.22
N GLU A 136 19.87 5.54 6.44
CA GLU A 136 20.55 5.97 7.67
C GLU A 136 21.83 5.16 7.98
N HIS A 137 21.90 3.92 7.51
CA HIS A 137 22.93 2.96 7.94
C HIS A 137 23.80 2.38 6.81
N ALA A 138 23.52 2.66 5.55
CA ALA A 138 24.40 2.32 4.44
C ALA A 138 25.29 3.51 4.06
N GLU A 139 26.53 3.23 3.65
CA GLU A 139 27.48 4.29 3.27
C GLU A 139 27.40 4.70 1.80
N ARG A 140 26.95 3.79 0.93
CA ARG A 140 27.04 3.95 -0.51
C ARG A 140 25.74 4.51 -1.10
N ASP A 141 25.82 5.64 -1.79
CA ASP A 141 24.68 6.31 -2.41
C ASP A 141 23.97 5.43 -3.46
N ASP A 142 24.72 4.63 -4.23
CA ASP A 142 24.14 3.72 -5.22
C ASP A 142 23.32 2.57 -4.56
N VAL A 143 23.78 2.10 -3.40
CA VAL A 143 23.04 1.13 -2.60
C VAL A 143 21.79 1.79 -2.01
N ILE A 144 21.89 2.97 -1.42
CA ILE A 144 20.76 3.73 -0.90
C ILE A 144 19.72 3.95 -2.01
N TRP A 145 20.17 4.39 -3.17
CA TRP A 145 19.29 4.63 -4.31
C TRP A 145 18.59 3.36 -4.82
N SER A 146 19.24 2.20 -4.72
CA SER A 146 18.63 0.92 -5.12
C SER A 146 17.35 0.59 -4.34
N PHE A 147 17.15 1.18 -3.16
CA PHE A 147 15.93 1.10 -2.37
C PHE A 147 15.03 2.33 -2.59
N GLN A 148 15.61 3.54 -2.52
CA GLN A 148 14.84 4.79 -2.55
C GLN A 148 14.07 4.99 -3.86
N GLN A 149 14.58 4.48 -4.99
CA GLN A 149 13.88 4.55 -6.28
C GLN A 149 12.46 3.94 -6.26
N PHE A 150 12.18 3.03 -5.33
CA PHE A 150 10.86 2.40 -5.17
C PHE A 150 9.95 3.13 -4.17
N ARG A 151 10.46 4.15 -3.45
CA ARG A 151 9.69 4.88 -2.43
C ARG A 151 8.40 5.50 -2.98
N PRO A 152 8.38 6.17 -4.15
CA PRO A 152 7.14 6.71 -4.73
C PRO A 152 6.06 5.65 -4.92
N TYR A 153 6.44 4.50 -5.47
CA TYR A 153 5.52 3.39 -5.68
C TYR A 153 4.96 2.83 -4.35
N VAL A 154 5.81 2.65 -3.35
CA VAL A 154 5.38 2.12 -2.05
C VAL A 154 4.49 3.13 -1.31
N LEU A 155 4.79 4.44 -1.40
CA LEU A 155 3.94 5.52 -0.88
C LEU A 155 2.56 5.50 -1.55
N MET A 156 2.51 5.40 -2.88
CA MET A 156 1.26 5.27 -3.63
C MET A 156 0.45 4.05 -3.16
N MET A 157 1.07 2.89 -3.01
CA MET A 157 0.38 1.68 -2.56
C MET A 157 -0.11 1.77 -1.12
N ASN A 158 0.66 2.40 -0.22
CA ASN A 158 0.25 2.68 1.16
C ASN A 158 -0.97 3.62 1.19
N THR A 159 -0.94 4.68 0.40
CA THR A 159 -2.06 5.62 0.22
C THR A 159 -3.30 4.91 -0.32
N ARG A 160 -3.13 4.04 -1.32
CA ARG A 160 -4.23 3.25 -1.87
C ARG A 160 -4.89 2.37 -0.82
N GLY A 161 -4.09 1.69 0.01
CA GLY A 161 -4.62 0.89 1.11
C GLY A 161 -5.46 1.73 2.09
N LYS A 162 -4.91 2.85 2.57
CA LYS A 162 -5.58 3.74 3.52
C LYS A 162 -6.85 4.37 2.97
N ALA A 163 -6.77 4.92 1.76
CA ALA A 163 -7.92 5.57 1.15
C ALA A 163 -9.00 4.58 0.75
N SER A 164 -8.65 3.34 0.35
CA SER A 164 -9.63 2.30 0.04
C SER A 164 -10.48 1.92 1.25
N ILE A 165 -9.91 1.78 2.44
CA ILE A 165 -10.67 1.54 3.69
C ILE A 165 -11.68 2.67 3.91
N LEU A 166 -11.24 3.92 3.80
CA LEU A 166 -12.10 5.09 3.98
C LEU A 166 -13.25 5.15 2.94
N LEU A 167 -12.97 4.73 1.71
CA LEU A 167 -14.00 4.65 0.65
C LEU A 167 -15.01 3.53 0.92
N GLU A 168 -14.57 2.37 1.41
CA GLU A 168 -15.48 1.28 1.81
C GLU A 168 -16.40 1.71 2.97
N GLU A 169 -15.90 2.58 3.87
CA GLU A 169 -16.69 3.17 4.96
C GLU A 169 -17.57 4.36 4.50
N GLY A 170 -17.52 4.74 3.23
CA GLY A 170 -18.25 5.91 2.71
C GLY A 170 -17.69 7.26 3.12
N ARG A 171 -16.48 7.31 3.68
CA ARG A 171 -15.78 8.51 4.21
C ARG A 171 -15.01 9.25 3.10
N PHE A 172 -15.70 9.65 2.05
CA PHE A 172 -15.10 10.22 0.84
C PHE A 172 -14.18 11.42 1.10
N ALA A 173 -14.59 12.35 1.96
CA ALA A 173 -13.79 13.54 2.25
C ALA A 173 -12.46 13.21 2.96
N GLU A 174 -12.44 12.17 3.77
CA GLU A 174 -11.23 11.69 4.44
C GLU A 174 -10.35 10.89 3.49
N ALA A 175 -10.95 10.09 2.61
CA ALA A 175 -10.24 9.40 1.55
C ALA A 175 -9.52 10.39 0.62
N MET A 176 -10.19 11.46 0.20
CA MET A 176 -9.56 12.51 -0.62
C MET A 176 -8.36 13.15 0.10
N ARG A 177 -8.49 13.50 1.38
CA ARG A 177 -7.37 14.05 2.16
C ARG A 177 -6.20 13.06 2.27
N GLU A 178 -6.48 11.76 2.38
CA GLU A 178 -5.42 10.75 2.43
C GLU A 178 -4.71 10.60 1.07
N ILE A 179 -5.45 10.70 -0.05
CA ILE A 179 -4.87 10.69 -1.40
C ILE A 179 -3.99 11.94 -1.59
N GLU A 180 -4.46 13.13 -1.17
CA GLU A 180 -3.67 14.36 -1.20
C GLU A 180 -2.38 14.24 -0.41
N ARG A 181 -2.43 13.71 0.82
CA ARG A 181 -1.22 13.47 1.64
C ARG A 181 -0.23 12.54 0.95
N GLY A 182 -0.71 11.46 0.33
CA GLY A 182 0.14 10.52 -0.40
C GLY A 182 0.81 11.16 -1.61
N ARG A 183 0.07 11.97 -2.38
CA ARG A 183 0.60 12.77 -3.48
C ARG A 183 1.69 13.73 -2.99
N ASP A 184 1.40 14.49 -1.94
CA ASP A 184 2.31 15.48 -1.38
C ASP A 184 3.60 14.83 -0.85
N ALA A 185 3.50 13.67 -0.19
CA ALA A 185 4.66 12.90 0.27
C ALA A 185 5.55 12.40 -0.88
N ILE A 186 4.97 12.05 -2.03
CA ILE A 186 5.74 11.68 -3.23
C ILE A 186 6.41 12.92 -3.84
N GLN A 187 5.71 14.05 -3.88
CA GLN A 187 6.29 15.32 -4.35
C GLN A 187 7.45 15.78 -3.47
N GLU A 188 7.29 15.71 -2.15
CA GLU A 188 8.33 16.01 -1.17
C GLU A 188 9.57 15.14 -1.38
N PHE A 189 9.38 13.82 -1.54
CA PHE A 189 10.48 12.91 -1.84
C PHE A 189 11.29 13.33 -3.08
N PHE A 190 10.63 13.68 -4.18
CA PHE A 190 11.32 14.12 -5.39
C PHE A 190 12.02 15.49 -5.21
N GLN A 191 11.45 16.39 -4.40
CA GLN A 191 12.06 17.68 -4.08
C GLN A 191 13.33 17.49 -3.23
N GLU A 192 13.26 16.69 -2.16
CA GLU A 192 14.39 16.39 -1.29
C GLU A 192 15.52 15.68 -2.04
N ALA A 193 15.17 14.75 -2.93
CA ALA A 193 16.14 14.06 -3.78
C ALA A 193 16.68 14.92 -4.92
N ASN A 194 16.16 16.15 -5.11
CA ASN A 194 16.50 17.07 -6.23
C ASN A 194 16.29 16.42 -7.62
N LEU A 195 15.14 15.78 -7.82
CA LEU A 195 14.79 15.01 -9.01
C LEU A 195 13.50 15.55 -9.70
N PRO A 196 13.42 16.84 -10.07
CA PRO A 196 12.20 17.44 -10.62
C PRO A 196 11.74 16.83 -11.94
N GLU A 197 12.67 16.32 -12.76
CA GLU A 197 12.32 15.68 -14.03
C GLU A 197 11.63 14.32 -13.82
N LEU A 198 12.00 13.58 -12.78
CA LEU A 198 11.34 12.32 -12.41
C LEU A 198 9.97 12.58 -11.82
N ALA A 199 9.80 13.65 -11.04
CA ALA A 199 8.50 14.07 -10.54
C ALA A 199 7.50 14.32 -11.69
N GLN A 200 7.91 15.05 -12.73
CA GLN A 200 7.05 15.34 -13.89
C GLN A 200 6.65 14.09 -14.69
N LYS A 201 7.41 13.02 -14.61
CA LYS A 201 7.18 11.75 -15.35
C LYS A 201 6.64 10.64 -14.44
N SER A 202 6.39 10.95 -13.16
CA SER A 202 5.94 9.94 -12.20
C SER A 202 4.53 9.46 -12.53
N SER A 203 4.42 8.17 -12.83
CA SER A 203 3.13 7.48 -13.01
C SER A 203 2.34 7.41 -11.71
N GLU A 204 3.03 7.40 -10.57
CA GLU A 204 2.44 7.36 -9.23
C GLU A 204 1.71 8.66 -8.90
N LEU A 205 2.34 9.81 -9.22
CA LEU A 205 1.70 11.12 -9.06
C LEU A 205 0.49 11.26 -9.99
N ALA A 206 0.67 10.93 -11.28
CA ALA A 206 -0.43 10.98 -12.25
C ALA A 206 -1.62 10.10 -11.82
N PHE A 207 -1.33 8.89 -11.33
CA PHE A 207 -2.37 8.00 -10.81
C PHE A 207 -3.12 8.60 -9.62
N LEU A 208 -2.41 9.17 -8.62
CA LEU A 208 -3.08 9.75 -7.44
C LEU A 208 -3.91 10.98 -7.79
N GLU A 209 -3.47 11.82 -8.74
CA GLU A 209 -4.23 12.96 -9.23
C GLU A 209 -5.51 12.54 -9.94
N GLU A 210 -5.43 11.54 -10.83
CA GLU A 210 -6.58 10.98 -11.51
C GLU A 210 -7.57 10.35 -10.52
N TRP A 211 -7.06 9.58 -9.57
CA TRP A 211 -7.89 8.93 -8.55
C TRP A 211 -8.56 9.93 -7.62
N LEU A 212 -7.86 11.02 -7.24
CA LEU A 212 -8.44 12.11 -6.47
C LEU A 212 -9.62 12.77 -7.19
N ALA A 213 -9.47 13.03 -8.49
CA ALA A 213 -10.55 13.58 -9.33
C ALA A 213 -11.73 12.60 -9.45
N GLU A 214 -11.45 11.32 -9.63
CA GLU A 214 -12.48 10.26 -9.69
C GLU A 214 -13.27 10.18 -8.38
N VAL A 215 -12.60 10.10 -7.23
CA VAL A 215 -13.23 10.05 -5.91
C VAL A 215 -14.05 11.31 -5.65
N GLY A 216 -13.52 12.48 -6.02
CA GLY A 216 -14.22 13.76 -5.93
C GLY A 216 -15.52 13.79 -6.73
N SER A 217 -15.52 13.22 -7.94
CA SER A 217 -16.70 13.14 -8.81
C SER A 217 -17.78 12.17 -8.29
N LYS A 218 -17.37 11.11 -7.61
CA LYS A 218 -18.27 10.09 -7.04
C LYS A 218 -18.76 10.41 -5.63
N ARG A 219 -18.18 11.41 -5.00
CA ARG A 219 -18.56 11.82 -3.65
C ARG A 219 -20.02 12.30 -3.61
N PRO A 220 -20.87 11.77 -2.72
CA PRO A 220 -22.18 12.33 -2.47
C PRO A 220 -22.08 13.80 -2.11
N LEU A 221 -22.90 14.63 -2.74
CA LEU A 221 -22.97 16.05 -2.40
C LEU A 221 -23.43 16.21 -0.95
N SER A 222 -22.77 17.08 -0.20
CA SER A 222 -23.25 17.48 1.12
C SER A 222 -24.58 18.20 1.01
N LYS A 223 -25.35 18.24 2.10
CA LYS A 223 -26.61 18.99 2.14
C LYS A 223 -26.43 20.44 1.72
N LEU A 224 -25.31 21.06 2.09
CA LEU A 224 -24.95 22.42 1.72
C LEU A 224 -24.75 22.55 0.20
N GLU A 225 -24.00 21.64 -0.40
CA GLU A 225 -23.73 21.62 -1.85
C GLU A 225 -25.00 21.34 -2.67
N VAL A 226 -25.86 20.43 -2.20
CA VAL A 226 -27.18 20.19 -2.80
C VAL A 226 -27.99 21.47 -2.82
N MET A 227 -28.09 22.17 -1.66
CA MET A 227 -28.84 23.42 -1.56
C MET A 227 -28.23 24.54 -2.40
N GLN A 228 -26.89 24.61 -2.50
CA GLN A 228 -26.20 25.56 -3.37
C GLN A 228 -26.55 25.33 -4.84
N ARG A 229 -26.50 24.05 -5.29
CA ARG A 229 -26.84 23.68 -6.66
C ARG A 229 -28.33 23.92 -6.98
N GLU A 230 -29.22 23.63 -6.03
CA GLU A 230 -30.65 23.98 -6.18
C GLU A 230 -30.86 25.49 -6.28
N MET A 231 -30.10 26.29 -5.51
CA MET A 231 -30.17 27.76 -5.60
C MET A 231 -29.68 28.26 -6.96
N GLU A 232 -28.59 27.71 -7.50
CA GLU A 232 -28.10 28.06 -8.84
C GLU A 232 -29.13 27.72 -9.93
N VAL A 233 -29.77 26.57 -9.83
CA VAL A 233 -30.84 26.15 -10.76
C VAL A 233 -32.05 27.10 -10.63
N ALA A 234 -32.43 27.47 -9.41
CA ALA A 234 -33.53 28.41 -9.17
C ALA A 234 -33.24 29.79 -9.77
N ILE A 235 -32.00 30.29 -9.65
CA ILE A 235 -31.57 31.57 -10.26
C ILE A 235 -31.64 31.47 -11.80
N ALA A 236 -31.07 30.37 -12.37
CA ALA A 236 -31.09 30.16 -13.82
C ALA A 236 -32.51 30.03 -14.41
N SER A 237 -33.45 29.58 -13.58
CA SER A 237 -34.86 29.45 -13.93
C SER A 237 -35.72 30.68 -13.56
N GLU A 238 -35.08 31.78 -13.12
CA GLU A 238 -35.73 33.02 -12.68
C GLU A 238 -36.68 32.86 -11.48
N LEU A 239 -36.56 31.77 -10.70
CA LEU A 239 -37.34 31.46 -9.50
C LEU A 239 -36.72 32.18 -8.27
N TYR A 240 -36.74 33.49 -8.26
CA TYR A 240 -36.02 34.34 -7.29
C TYR A 240 -36.49 34.15 -5.83
N GLU A 241 -37.78 33.88 -5.58
CA GLU A 241 -38.29 33.59 -4.24
C GLU A 241 -37.65 32.27 -3.71
N ARG A 242 -37.62 31.24 -4.52
CA ARG A 242 -36.99 29.96 -4.14
C ARG A 242 -35.48 30.09 -3.93
N ALA A 243 -34.80 30.87 -4.75
CA ALA A 243 -33.39 31.18 -4.58
C ALA A 243 -33.12 31.93 -3.25
N ALA A 244 -33.99 32.85 -2.85
CA ALA A 244 -33.88 33.59 -1.59
C ALA A 244 -34.08 32.64 -0.36
N GLU A 245 -35.07 31.74 -0.40
CA GLU A 245 -35.28 30.72 0.65
C GLU A 245 -34.04 29.83 0.83
N LEU A 246 -33.49 29.32 -0.28
CA LEU A 246 -32.30 28.46 -0.27
C LEU A 246 -31.07 29.22 0.26
N ARG A 247 -30.86 30.46 -0.15
CA ARG A 247 -29.79 31.32 0.37
C ARG A 247 -29.86 31.46 1.88
N ASP A 248 -31.04 31.74 2.42
CA ASP A 248 -31.23 31.96 3.85
C ASP A 248 -31.05 30.64 4.64
N ALA A 249 -31.52 29.51 4.09
CA ALA A 249 -31.28 28.19 4.66
C ALA A 249 -29.78 27.80 4.64
N ILE A 250 -29.06 28.12 3.56
CA ILE A 250 -27.60 27.94 3.47
C ILE A 250 -26.86 28.73 4.54
N LYS A 251 -27.29 30.01 4.77
CA LYS A 251 -26.70 30.85 5.80
C LYS A 251 -26.89 30.27 7.21
N VAL A 252 -28.06 29.74 7.52
CA VAL A 252 -28.36 29.08 8.80
C VAL A 252 -27.53 27.80 8.96
N LEU A 253 -27.33 27.02 7.87
CA LEU A 253 -26.56 25.79 7.91
C LEU A 253 -25.07 26.04 8.14
N ARG A 254 -24.50 27.09 7.56
CA ARG A 254 -23.10 27.52 7.78
C ARG A 254 -22.87 27.97 9.22
N ALA A 255 -23.79 28.77 9.77
CA ALA A 255 -23.70 29.27 11.15
C ALA A 255 -23.83 28.15 12.24
N LYS A 256 -24.24 26.94 11.86
CA LYS A 256 -24.30 25.78 12.77
C LYS A 256 -23.08 24.87 12.66
N ALA A 257 -22.25 25.06 11.64
CA ALA A 257 -21.05 24.26 11.39
C ALA A 257 -19.77 24.93 11.94
N ASP A 258 -19.83 26.25 12.21
CA ASP A 258 -18.83 27.03 12.95
C ASP A 258 -19.13 26.94 14.46
#